data_257014adf574782b82602ae45dfbe82f
#
_entry.id   257014adf574782b82602ae45dfbe82f
#
_cell.length_a   1.000
_cell.length_b   1.000
_cell.length_c   1.000
_cell.angle_alpha   90.00
_cell.angle_beta   90.00
_cell.angle_gamma   90.00
#
_symmetry.space_group_name_H-M   'P 1'
#
loop_
_entity.id
_entity.type
_entity.pdbx_description
1 polymer ?
#
loop_
_entity_poly.entity_id
_entity_poly.type
_entity_poly.pdbx_seq_one_letter_code
_entity_poly.pdbx_strand_id
1 'polypeptide(L)'
;WTVSDLNMQLVREFFELNRFYVLPHWRHDELSKSPENTSLLFVEQPRPDPAVTPGFLLQPGEVPSLRRAVVEVRAWHADRFYPSVIESSPILGRVASPEIRDLAAGVFDADDFSTVLVVSEFAASPRPRARALELLQTLGINHVIEFSMMLGDLLDRVSTQGNYAPSQTLQTMRLLKRYQFIRRQQLEMIFTGPPAEYPPRTA
;
A
#
# COMPACT_ATOMS: atom_id res chain seq x y z
N TRP A 1 -3.45 -19.08 -0.31
CA TRP A 1 -3.21 -18.01 -1.28
C TRP A 1 -1.76 -17.57 -1.15
N THR A 2 -0.96 -17.77 -2.16
CA THR A 2 0.42 -17.27 -2.23
C THR A 2 0.41 -15.84 -2.75
N VAL A 3 1.23 -14.97 -2.15
CA VAL A 3 1.48 -13.62 -2.65
C VAL A 3 2.33 -13.75 -3.91
N SER A 4 1.99 -13.05 -4.99
CA SER A 4 2.79 -13.09 -6.21
C SER A 4 4.08 -12.28 -6.03
N ASP A 5 5.16 -12.74 -6.68
CA ASP A 5 6.44 -12.02 -6.71
C ASP A 5 6.27 -10.58 -7.23
N LEU A 6 5.32 -10.38 -8.16
CA LEU A 6 4.99 -9.06 -8.68
C LEU A 6 4.45 -8.11 -7.59
N ASN A 7 3.56 -8.61 -6.71
CA ASN A 7 3.02 -7.79 -5.62
C ASN A 7 4.12 -7.36 -4.65
N MET A 8 5.02 -8.28 -4.31
CA MET A 8 6.18 -8.00 -3.46
C MET A 8 7.11 -6.97 -4.11
N GLN A 9 7.37 -7.12 -5.40
CA GLN A 9 8.20 -6.20 -6.17
C GLN A 9 7.58 -4.79 -6.20
N LEU A 10 6.28 -4.66 -6.46
CA LEU A 10 5.58 -3.38 -6.49
C LEU A 10 5.58 -2.68 -5.12
N VAL A 11 5.34 -3.44 -4.03
CA VAL A 11 5.39 -2.89 -2.68
C VAL A 11 6.80 -2.43 -2.33
N ARG A 12 7.82 -3.22 -2.68
CA ARG A 12 9.22 -2.84 -2.50
C ARG A 12 9.54 -1.53 -3.21
N GLU A 13 9.21 -1.43 -4.50
CA GLU A 13 9.47 -0.24 -5.31
C GLU A 13 8.72 1.00 -4.80
N PHE A 14 7.51 0.81 -4.27
CA PHE A 14 6.76 1.88 -3.63
C PHE A 14 7.51 2.46 -2.43
N PHE A 15 8.03 1.61 -1.53
CA PHE A 15 8.81 2.08 -0.40
C PHE A 15 10.15 2.70 -0.84
N GLU A 16 10.87 2.11 -1.81
CA GLU A 16 12.12 2.65 -2.35
C GLU A 16 11.91 4.04 -2.99
N LEU A 17 10.84 4.26 -3.77
CA LEU A 17 10.49 5.56 -4.33
C LEU A 17 10.07 6.58 -3.25
N ASN A 18 9.56 6.12 -2.10
CA ASN A 18 9.32 6.92 -0.92
C ASN A 18 10.57 7.10 -0.04
N ARG A 19 11.78 6.75 -0.56
CA ARG A 19 13.08 6.90 0.07
C ARG A 19 13.32 6.03 1.30
N PHE A 20 12.65 4.89 1.39
CA PHE A 20 12.97 3.87 2.38
C PHE A 20 14.11 2.99 1.91
N TYR A 21 14.91 2.53 2.85
CA TYR A 21 15.77 1.36 2.67
C TYR A 21 14.95 0.10 2.89
N VAL A 22 15.10 -0.89 2.02
CA VAL A 22 14.52 -2.21 2.21
C VAL A 22 15.59 -3.13 2.74
N LEU A 23 15.41 -3.60 3.96
CA LEU A 23 16.40 -4.41 4.65
C LEU A 23 16.30 -5.90 4.24
N PRO A 24 17.42 -6.58 3.99
CA PRO A 24 17.44 -7.97 3.58
C PRO A 24 17.31 -8.92 4.79
N HIS A 25 16.10 -9.14 5.28
CA HIS A 25 15.82 -9.98 6.46
C HIS A 25 16.29 -11.43 6.31
N TRP A 26 16.28 -11.98 5.09
CA TRP A 26 16.69 -13.36 4.82
C TRP A 26 18.15 -13.71 5.19
N ARG A 27 18.99 -12.69 5.45
CA ARG A 27 20.38 -12.89 5.86
C ARG A 27 20.53 -13.16 7.35
N HIS A 28 19.50 -12.89 8.13
CA HIS A 28 19.62 -12.81 9.58
C HIS A 28 18.91 -13.94 10.33
N ASP A 29 18.13 -14.82 9.67
CA ASP A 29 17.34 -15.77 10.42
C ASP A 29 17.05 -17.10 9.72
N GLU A 30 17.00 -18.19 10.54
CA GLU A 30 16.49 -19.49 10.13
C GLU A 30 14.96 -19.46 9.83
N LEU A 31 14.22 -18.51 10.40
CA LEU A 31 12.79 -18.28 10.14
C LEU A 31 12.52 -17.82 8.70
N SER A 32 13.51 -17.27 8.00
CA SER A 32 13.40 -16.91 6.58
C SER A 32 13.15 -18.12 5.67
N LYS A 33 13.38 -19.34 6.17
CA LYS A 33 13.12 -20.59 5.43
C LYS A 33 11.64 -20.98 5.38
N SER A 34 10.78 -20.33 6.17
CA SER A 34 9.34 -20.58 6.09
C SER A 34 8.76 -19.89 4.84
N PRO A 35 8.04 -20.64 3.96
CA PRO A 35 7.35 -20.05 2.82
C PRO A 35 6.40 -18.93 3.20
N GLU A 36 5.94 -18.89 4.44
CA GLU A 36 5.05 -17.86 4.97
C GLU A 36 5.73 -16.49 5.15
N ASN A 37 7.06 -16.46 5.31
CA ASN A 37 7.81 -15.22 5.49
C ASN A 37 8.16 -14.51 4.18
N THR A 38 7.89 -15.12 3.03
CA THR A 38 8.13 -14.51 1.71
C THR A 38 7.24 -13.29 1.43
N SER A 39 6.21 -13.07 2.24
CA SER A 39 5.31 -11.92 2.15
C SER A 39 5.71 -10.72 3.01
N LEU A 40 6.85 -10.79 3.73
CA LEU A 40 7.33 -9.74 4.62
C LEU A 40 8.41 -8.88 3.98
N LEU A 41 8.34 -7.57 4.22
CA LEU A 41 9.38 -6.59 3.95
C LEU A 41 9.70 -5.82 5.22
N PHE A 42 10.98 -5.48 5.42
CA PHE A 42 11.43 -4.61 6.49
C PHE A 42 11.97 -3.34 5.87
N VAL A 43 11.41 -2.21 6.25
CA VAL A 43 11.70 -0.93 5.62
C VAL A 43 12.06 0.12 6.67
N GLU A 44 13.06 0.95 6.37
CA GLU A 44 13.52 2.03 7.24
C GLU A 44 13.64 3.33 6.46
N GLN A 45 13.01 4.40 6.98
CA GLN A 45 13.12 5.75 6.47
C GLN A 45 14.20 6.50 7.25
N PRO A 46 15.34 6.86 6.63
CA PRO A 46 16.44 7.52 7.36
C PRO A 46 16.10 8.95 7.78
N ARG A 47 15.11 9.57 7.15
CA ARG A 47 14.68 10.94 7.43
C ARG A 47 13.15 11.01 7.40
N PRO A 48 12.47 10.47 8.42
CA PRO A 48 11.02 10.54 8.50
C PRO A 48 10.54 11.99 8.63
N ASP A 49 9.39 12.29 8.05
CA ASP A 49 8.75 13.61 8.19
C ASP A 49 8.03 13.71 9.55
N PRO A 50 8.53 14.49 10.52
CA PRO A 50 7.92 14.60 11.84
C PRO A 50 6.65 15.46 11.86
N ALA A 51 6.38 16.22 10.79
CA ALA A 51 5.23 17.12 10.72
C ALA A 51 3.93 16.38 10.37
N VAL A 52 4.04 15.13 9.90
CA VAL A 52 2.91 14.32 9.46
C VAL A 52 2.66 13.20 10.45
N THR A 53 1.43 13.11 10.97
CA THR A 53 0.99 11.98 11.79
C THR A 53 0.29 10.96 10.89
N PRO A 54 0.80 9.73 10.78
CA PRO A 54 0.21 8.72 9.92
C PRO A 54 -1.14 8.24 10.46
N GLY A 55 -2.15 8.16 9.58
CA GLY A 55 -3.45 7.57 9.89
C GLY A 55 -3.39 6.04 9.90
N PHE A 56 -4.47 5.40 10.35
CA PHE A 56 -4.58 3.93 10.27
C PHE A 56 -4.59 3.46 8.82
N LEU A 57 -5.41 4.06 7.95
CA LEU A 57 -5.37 3.85 6.51
C LEU A 57 -4.45 4.89 5.88
N LEU A 58 -3.22 4.49 5.61
CA LEU A 58 -2.18 5.38 5.09
C LEU A 58 -2.53 5.96 3.73
N GLN A 59 -2.32 7.25 3.61
CA GLN A 59 -2.34 7.96 2.34
C GLN A 59 -0.90 8.15 1.81
N PRO A 60 -0.69 8.40 0.50
CA PRO A 60 0.65 8.54 -0.07
C PRO A 60 1.53 9.58 0.63
N GLY A 61 0.93 10.71 1.03
CA GLY A 61 1.64 11.79 1.73
C GLY A 61 2.03 11.47 3.18
N GLU A 62 1.42 10.44 3.79
CA GLU A 62 1.68 10.04 5.17
C GLU A 62 2.78 8.99 5.28
N VAL A 63 3.01 8.20 4.22
CA VAL A 63 4.01 7.12 4.21
C VAL A 63 5.42 7.61 4.61
N PRO A 64 5.91 8.77 4.14
CA PRO A 64 7.24 9.26 4.52
C PRO A 64 7.41 9.60 6.00
N SER A 65 6.34 9.67 6.80
CA SER A 65 6.41 9.90 8.24
C SER A 65 6.76 8.65 9.06
N LEU A 66 6.59 7.46 8.46
CA LEU A 66 6.98 6.21 9.11
C LEU A 66 8.51 6.13 9.21
N ARG A 67 9.03 5.82 10.41
CA ARG A 67 10.46 5.64 10.60
C ARG A 67 10.90 4.24 10.20
N ARG A 68 10.31 3.21 10.81
CA ARG A 68 10.55 1.80 10.56
C ARG A 68 9.24 1.07 10.43
N ALA A 69 9.16 0.11 9.53
CA ALA A 69 7.98 -0.71 9.44
C ALA A 69 8.30 -2.14 9.01
N VAL A 70 7.64 -3.11 9.66
CA VAL A 70 7.48 -4.44 9.13
C VAL A 70 6.20 -4.46 8.30
N VAL A 71 6.32 -4.82 7.03
CA VAL A 71 5.24 -4.75 6.04
C VAL A 71 4.88 -6.15 5.60
N GLU A 72 3.65 -6.56 5.80
CA GLU A 72 3.13 -7.81 5.25
C GLU A 72 2.21 -7.54 4.06
N VAL A 73 2.46 -8.26 2.96
CA VAL A 73 1.71 -8.09 1.71
C VAL A 73 0.67 -9.21 1.59
N ARG A 74 -0.62 -8.82 1.56
CA ARG A 74 -1.77 -9.71 1.39
C ARG A 74 -2.72 -9.21 0.31
N ALA A 75 -2.17 -8.72 -0.79
CA ALA A 75 -2.92 -8.19 -1.92
C ALA A 75 -3.54 -9.35 -2.74
N TRP A 76 -4.72 -9.80 -2.33
CA TRP A 76 -5.51 -10.82 -3.01
C TRP A 76 -6.45 -10.16 -4.02
N HIS A 77 -6.00 -9.98 -5.24
CA HIS A 77 -6.71 -9.18 -6.25
C HIS A 77 -8.01 -9.82 -6.78
N ALA A 78 -8.29 -11.07 -6.42
CA ALA A 78 -9.54 -11.75 -6.80
C ALA A 78 -10.75 -11.23 -6.01
N ASP A 79 -10.53 -10.73 -4.79
CA ASP A 79 -11.58 -10.32 -3.88
C ASP A 79 -11.30 -8.96 -3.22
N ARG A 80 -12.37 -8.29 -2.81
CA ARG A 80 -12.29 -7.13 -1.95
C ARG A 80 -12.26 -7.54 -0.49
N PHE A 81 -11.60 -6.75 0.34
CA PHE A 81 -11.55 -6.96 1.78
C PHE A 81 -12.86 -6.52 2.45
N TYR A 82 -13.82 -7.45 2.46
CA TYR A 82 -15.05 -7.34 3.25
C TYR A 82 -14.79 -7.78 4.70
N PRO A 83 -15.62 -7.37 5.68
CA PRO A 83 -15.51 -7.85 7.06
C PRO A 83 -15.45 -9.37 7.18
N SER A 84 -16.27 -10.11 6.42
CA SER A 84 -16.29 -11.57 6.39
C SER A 84 -14.98 -12.19 5.95
N VAL A 85 -14.26 -11.56 5.02
CA VAL A 85 -12.94 -12.02 4.56
C VAL A 85 -11.93 -11.88 5.70
N ILE A 86 -11.97 -10.78 6.45
CA ILE A 86 -11.06 -10.53 7.57
C ILE A 86 -11.35 -11.51 8.71
N GLU A 87 -12.60 -11.69 9.08
CA GLU A 87 -13.05 -12.62 10.14
C GLU A 87 -12.69 -14.08 9.83
N SER A 88 -12.72 -14.47 8.54
CA SER A 88 -12.35 -15.83 8.09
C SER A 88 -10.86 -16.04 7.84
N SER A 89 -10.03 -15.00 7.96
CA SER A 89 -8.61 -15.05 7.57
C SER A 89 -7.68 -14.64 8.72
N PRO A 90 -7.45 -15.52 9.72
CA PRO A 90 -6.58 -15.20 10.86
C PRO A 90 -5.15 -14.79 10.47
N ILE A 91 -4.69 -15.20 9.29
CA ILE A 91 -3.38 -14.88 8.74
C ILE A 91 -3.15 -13.36 8.61
N LEU A 92 -4.20 -12.55 8.52
CA LEU A 92 -4.10 -11.09 8.40
C LEU A 92 -3.56 -10.42 9.68
N GLY A 93 -3.75 -11.05 10.84
CA GLY A 93 -3.21 -10.57 12.12
C GLY A 93 -1.74 -10.94 12.34
N ARG A 94 -1.16 -11.77 11.49
CA ARG A 94 0.18 -12.31 11.68
C ARG A 94 1.26 -11.24 11.78
N VAL A 95 1.16 -10.16 10.99
CA VAL A 95 2.13 -9.05 11.02
C VAL A 95 2.25 -8.40 12.40
N ALA A 96 1.21 -8.49 13.22
CA ALA A 96 1.17 -7.98 14.58
C ALA A 96 1.45 -9.04 15.66
N SER A 97 1.75 -10.30 15.25
CA SER A 97 2.04 -11.38 16.19
C SER A 97 3.35 -11.15 16.95
N PRO A 98 3.50 -11.74 18.14
CA PRO A 98 4.75 -11.65 18.90
C PRO A 98 5.96 -12.12 18.10
N GLU A 99 5.84 -13.22 17.34
CA GLU A 99 6.92 -13.80 16.55
C GLU A 99 7.44 -12.84 15.48
N ILE A 100 6.53 -12.13 14.80
CA ILE A 100 6.92 -11.14 13.78
C ILE A 100 7.48 -9.88 14.44
N ARG A 101 6.99 -9.50 15.61
CA ARG A 101 7.54 -8.37 16.38
C ARG A 101 8.96 -8.66 16.86
N ASP A 102 9.22 -9.84 17.39
CA ASP A 102 10.55 -10.26 17.82
C ASP A 102 11.52 -10.33 16.63
N LEU A 103 11.07 -10.85 15.50
CA LEU A 103 11.84 -10.86 14.26
C LEU A 103 12.16 -9.44 13.80
N ALA A 104 11.18 -8.54 13.80
CA ALA A 104 11.37 -7.15 13.40
C ALA A 104 12.33 -6.41 14.34
N ALA A 105 12.20 -6.61 15.65
CA ALA A 105 13.12 -6.05 16.64
C ALA A 105 14.57 -6.50 16.37
N GLY A 106 14.78 -7.78 16.04
CA GLY A 106 16.09 -8.31 15.66
C GLY A 106 16.63 -7.72 14.35
N VAL A 107 15.79 -7.51 13.35
CA VAL A 107 16.20 -6.93 12.05
C VAL A 107 16.56 -5.45 12.18
N PHE A 108 15.78 -4.69 12.97
CA PHE A 108 15.99 -3.24 13.14
C PHE A 108 16.99 -2.90 14.26
N ASP A 109 17.35 -3.88 15.10
CA ASP A 109 18.06 -3.63 16.36
C ASP A 109 17.35 -2.53 17.19
N ALA A 110 16.02 -2.56 17.24
CA ALA A 110 15.16 -1.57 17.87
C ALA A 110 13.73 -2.06 18.01
N ASP A 111 12.99 -1.53 19.00
CA ASP A 111 11.59 -1.84 19.26
C ASP A 111 10.61 -0.77 18.70
N ASP A 112 11.13 0.35 18.18
CA ASP A 112 10.35 1.48 17.67
C ASP A 112 10.04 1.31 16.18
N PHE A 113 9.12 0.43 15.85
CA PHE A 113 8.65 0.18 14.48
C PHE A 113 7.13 0.02 14.42
N SER A 114 6.57 0.25 13.25
CA SER A 114 5.16 0.05 12.96
C SER A 114 4.92 -1.28 12.22
N THR A 115 3.76 -1.89 12.46
CA THR A 115 3.25 -2.99 11.65
C THR A 115 2.35 -2.46 10.55
N VAL A 116 2.62 -2.83 9.30
CA VAL A 116 1.87 -2.38 8.12
C VAL A 116 1.34 -3.57 7.36
N LEU A 117 0.05 -3.56 7.04
CA LEU A 117 -0.59 -4.57 6.19
C LEU A 117 -0.95 -3.95 4.84
N VAL A 118 -0.48 -4.54 3.75
CA VAL A 118 -0.87 -4.16 2.39
C VAL A 118 -1.97 -5.12 1.90
N VAL A 119 -3.15 -4.56 1.60
CA VAL A 119 -4.33 -5.30 1.12
C VAL A 119 -4.69 -4.86 -0.31
N SER A 120 -5.49 -5.65 -1.05
CA SER A 120 -5.91 -5.27 -2.41
C SER A 120 -6.75 -3.99 -2.42
N GLU A 121 -7.98 -4.08 -2.03
CA GLU A 121 -8.90 -2.94 -1.86
C GLU A 121 -10.02 -3.30 -0.89
N PHE A 122 -10.59 -2.30 -0.22
CA PHE A 122 -11.78 -2.46 0.61
C PHE A 122 -13.06 -2.35 -0.21
N ALA A 123 -14.19 -2.74 0.43
CA ALA A 123 -15.49 -2.51 -0.15
C ALA A 123 -15.72 -1.01 -0.45
N ALA A 124 -16.34 -0.70 -1.59
CA ALA A 124 -16.66 0.68 -1.96
C ALA A 124 -17.71 1.32 -1.02
N SER A 125 -18.61 0.49 -0.45
CA SER A 125 -19.65 0.96 0.47
C SER A 125 -19.06 1.39 1.81
N PRO A 126 -19.43 2.57 2.37
CA PRO A 126 -18.82 3.13 3.57
C PRO A 126 -18.93 2.25 4.81
N ARG A 127 -20.10 1.65 5.05
CA ARG A 127 -20.32 0.81 6.25
C ARG A 127 -19.45 -0.45 6.28
N PRO A 128 -19.42 -1.32 5.24
CA PRO A 128 -18.52 -2.46 5.22
C PRO A 128 -17.04 -2.04 5.28
N ARG A 129 -16.66 -0.93 4.63
CA ARG A 129 -15.30 -0.40 4.68
C ARG A 129 -14.90 -0.02 6.12
N ALA A 130 -15.72 0.76 6.81
CA ALA A 130 -15.45 1.16 8.20
C ALA A 130 -15.33 -0.07 9.10
N ARG A 131 -16.25 -1.04 8.98
CA ARG A 131 -16.20 -2.27 9.77
C ARG A 131 -14.96 -3.10 9.49
N ALA A 132 -14.52 -3.19 8.24
CA ALA A 132 -13.29 -3.89 7.87
C ALA A 132 -12.05 -3.24 8.52
N LEU A 133 -11.96 -1.90 8.50
CA LEU A 133 -10.88 -1.17 9.15
C LEU A 133 -10.88 -1.36 10.68
N GLU A 134 -12.04 -1.32 11.34
CA GLU A 134 -12.17 -1.62 12.77
C GLU A 134 -11.67 -3.02 13.12
N LEU A 135 -12.04 -4.02 12.32
CA LEU A 135 -11.59 -5.40 12.54
C LEU A 135 -10.06 -5.51 12.43
N LEU A 136 -9.45 -4.89 11.43
CA LEU A 136 -7.99 -4.88 11.29
C LEU A 136 -7.30 -4.15 12.45
N GLN A 137 -7.88 -3.08 12.97
CA GLN A 137 -7.37 -2.41 14.18
C GLN A 137 -7.38 -3.34 15.39
N THR A 138 -8.44 -4.15 15.57
CA THR A 138 -8.51 -5.10 16.69
C THR A 138 -7.46 -6.20 16.63
N LEU A 139 -6.88 -6.46 15.45
CA LEU A 139 -5.76 -7.40 15.27
C LEU A 139 -4.40 -6.82 15.71
N GLY A 140 -4.35 -5.56 16.18
CA GLY A 140 -3.13 -4.91 16.64
C GLY A 140 -2.23 -4.39 15.52
N ILE A 141 -2.75 -4.26 14.30
CA ILE A 141 -2.05 -3.65 13.16
C ILE A 141 -2.00 -2.15 13.36
N ASN A 142 -0.84 -1.51 13.11
CA ASN A 142 -0.70 -0.07 13.25
C ASN A 142 -1.24 0.68 12.03
N HIS A 143 -0.96 0.19 10.83
CA HIS A 143 -1.34 0.85 9.60
C HIS A 143 -1.73 -0.14 8.50
N VAL A 144 -2.57 0.33 7.58
CA VAL A 144 -2.98 -0.43 6.39
C VAL A 144 -2.72 0.41 5.14
N ILE A 145 -2.31 -0.23 4.05
CA ILE A 145 -2.16 0.37 2.72
C ILE A 145 -3.08 -0.37 1.75
N GLU A 146 -3.93 0.35 1.01
CA GLU A 146 -4.62 -0.22 -0.14
C GLU A 146 -3.70 -0.28 -1.35
N PHE A 147 -3.63 -1.43 -1.99
CA PHE A 147 -2.77 -1.66 -3.15
C PHE A 147 -3.12 -0.73 -4.32
N SER A 148 -4.39 -0.43 -4.52
CA SER A 148 -4.87 0.52 -5.53
C SER A 148 -4.32 1.93 -5.34
N MET A 149 -4.29 2.41 -4.08
CA MET A 149 -3.68 3.69 -3.71
C MET A 149 -2.17 3.69 -3.98
N MET A 150 -1.49 2.64 -3.52
CA MET A 150 -0.05 2.45 -3.72
C MET A 150 0.32 2.43 -5.21
N LEU A 151 -0.43 1.67 -6.02
CA LEU A 151 -0.21 1.59 -7.46
C LEU A 151 -0.45 2.95 -8.15
N GLY A 152 -1.45 3.71 -7.69
CA GLY A 152 -1.69 5.08 -8.16
C GLY A 152 -0.50 6.00 -7.87
N ASP A 153 0.05 5.98 -6.66
CA ASP A 153 1.23 6.77 -6.29
C ASP A 153 2.48 6.36 -7.09
N LEU A 154 2.70 5.06 -7.30
CA LEU A 154 3.76 4.55 -8.18
C LEU A 154 3.62 5.10 -9.59
N LEU A 155 2.42 5.00 -10.16
CA LEU A 155 2.15 5.54 -11.49
C LEU A 155 2.37 7.04 -11.56
N ASP A 156 1.99 7.81 -10.55
CA ASP A 156 2.21 9.25 -10.54
C ASP A 156 3.69 9.63 -10.47
N ARG A 157 4.49 8.92 -9.68
CA ARG A 157 5.93 9.17 -9.50
C ARG A 157 6.78 8.72 -10.68
N VAL A 158 6.38 7.68 -11.40
CA VAL A 158 7.15 7.20 -12.57
C VAL A 158 7.12 8.24 -13.69
N SER A 159 8.29 8.82 -13.98
CA SER A 159 8.48 9.79 -15.07
C SER A 159 8.61 9.09 -16.42
N THR A 160 8.00 9.64 -17.46
CA THR A 160 8.18 9.16 -18.85
C THR A 160 9.60 9.34 -19.40
N GLN A 161 10.39 10.22 -18.76
CA GLN A 161 11.78 10.49 -19.12
C GLN A 161 12.80 9.80 -18.21
N GLY A 162 12.35 9.19 -17.11
CA GLY A 162 13.22 8.49 -16.17
C GLY A 162 13.84 7.23 -16.76
N ASN A 163 14.99 6.84 -16.23
CA ASN A 163 15.61 5.55 -16.55
C ASN A 163 15.37 4.57 -15.39
N TYR A 164 14.57 3.56 -15.66
CA TYR A 164 14.21 2.51 -14.69
C TYR A 164 14.76 1.15 -15.12
N ALA A 165 15.86 1.11 -15.85
CA ALA A 165 16.45 -0.13 -16.37
C ALA A 165 16.67 -1.24 -15.31
N PRO A 166 17.00 -0.93 -14.04
CA PRO A 166 17.13 -1.96 -13.00
C PRO A 166 15.79 -2.59 -12.56
N SER A 167 14.65 -1.92 -12.82
CA SER A 167 13.32 -2.39 -12.47
C SER A 167 12.47 -2.62 -13.71
N GLN A 168 12.15 -3.88 -13.99
CA GLN A 168 11.25 -4.23 -15.11
C GLN A 168 9.85 -3.66 -14.89
N THR A 169 9.38 -3.62 -13.65
CA THR A 169 8.04 -3.14 -13.27
C THR A 169 7.91 -1.65 -13.54
N LEU A 170 8.83 -0.83 -13.00
CA LEU A 170 8.82 0.61 -13.22
C LEU A 170 9.08 0.97 -14.70
N GLN A 171 9.93 0.19 -15.37
CA GLN A 171 10.17 0.37 -16.81
C GLN A 171 8.92 0.09 -17.63
N THR A 172 8.16 -0.95 -17.27
CA THR A 172 6.87 -1.25 -17.92
C THR A 172 5.86 -0.12 -17.69
N MET A 173 5.73 0.35 -16.45
CA MET A 173 4.86 1.50 -16.13
C MET A 173 5.25 2.75 -16.92
N ARG A 174 6.56 3.02 -17.02
CA ARG A 174 7.07 4.13 -17.84
C ARG A 174 6.63 4.02 -19.30
N LEU A 175 6.76 2.83 -19.90
CA LEU A 175 6.35 2.61 -21.29
C LEU A 175 4.84 2.79 -21.48
N LEU A 176 4.04 2.22 -20.58
CA LEU A 176 2.57 2.38 -20.61
C LEU A 176 2.16 3.86 -20.51
N LYS A 177 2.82 4.65 -19.65
CA LYS A 177 2.60 6.10 -19.57
C LYS A 177 3.08 6.82 -20.84
N ARG A 178 4.28 6.50 -21.34
CA ARG A 178 4.85 7.15 -22.53
C ARG A 178 3.99 6.98 -23.77
N TYR A 179 3.44 5.79 -23.95
CA TYR A 179 2.57 5.48 -25.07
C TYR A 179 1.08 5.73 -24.78
N GLN A 180 0.77 6.38 -23.65
CA GLN A 180 -0.59 6.79 -23.26
C GLN A 180 -1.60 5.65 -23.08
N PHE A 181 -1.13 4.41 -22.84
CA PHE A 181 -2.00 3.31 -22.45
C PHE A 181 -2.62 3.51 -21.07
N ILE A 182 -1.90 4.23 -20.18
CA ILE A 182 -2.40 4.67 -18.89
C ILE A 182 -2.58 6.19 -18.97
N ARG A 183 -3.83 6.63 -18.86
CA ARG A 183 -4.18 8.05 -18.73
C ARG A 183 -4.54 8.32 -17.26
N ARG A 184 -4.16 9.49 -16.74
CA ARG A 184 -4.75 9.97 -15.49
C ARG A 184 -6.27 9.97 -15.66
N GLN A 185 -7.00 9.38 -14.71
CA GLN A 185 -8.43 9.66 -14.61
C GLN A 185 -8.56 11.17 -14.44
N GLN A 186 -9.02 11.87 -15.48
CA GLN A 186 -9.52 13.21 -15.30
C GLN A 186 -10.69 13.08 -14.32
N LEU A 187 -10.59 13.74 -13.17
CA LEU A 187 -11.75 14.01 -12.35
C LEU A 187 -12.74 14.76 -13.27
N GLU A 188 -13.74 14.08 -13.77
CA GLU A 188 -14.90 14.74 -14.35
C GLU A 188 -15.54 15.53 -13.21
N MET A 189 -15.24 16.82 -13.16
CA MET A 189 -16.00 17.73 -12.33
C MET A 189 -17.39 17.80 -12.96
N ILE A 190 -18.31 17.03 -12.40
CA ILE A 190 -19.74 17.16 -12.71
C ILE A 190 -20.13 18.52 -12.13
N PHE A 191 -20.10 19.54 -12.96
CA PHE A 191 -20.73 20.83 -12.67
C PHE A 191 -22.24 20.59 -12.67
N THR A 192 -22.82 20.28 -11.54
CA THR A 192 -24.25 20.39 -11.30
C THR A 192 -24.59 21.88 -11.14
N GLY A 193 -24.49 22.62 -12.24
CA GLY A 193 -25.13 23.93 -12.34
C GLY A 193 -26.61 23.72 -12.58
N PRO A 194 -27.49 24.63 -12.10
CA PRO A 194 -28.89 24.60 -12.45
C PRO A 194 -29.02 24.66 -13.98
N PRO A 195 -30.00 23.96 -14.58
CA PRO A 195 -30.20 23.99 -16.01
C PRO A 195 -30.40 25.44 -16.46
N ALA A 196 -29.63 25.86 -17.47
CA ALA A 196 -29.78 27.19 -18.06
C ALA A 196 -31.22 27.33 -18.57
N GLU A 197 -31.99 28.25 -17.94
CA GLU A 197 -33.30 28.64 -18.49
C GLU A 197 -33.06 29.37 -19.83
N TYR A 198 -33.40 28.66 -20.92
CA TYR A 198 -33.48 29.31 -22.23
C TYR A 198 -34.66 30.29 -22.23
N PRO A 199 -34.43 31.58 -22.55
CA PRO A 199 -35.53 32.51 -22.71
C PRO A 199 -36.43 32.05 -23.87
N PRO A 200 -37.75 32.20 -23.76
CA PRO A 200 -38.66 31.82 -24.83
C PRO A 200 -38.38 32.64 -26.11
N ARG A 201 -38.26 31.92 -27.23
CA ARG A 201 -38.19 32.59 -28.53
C ARG A 201 -39.52 33.33 -28.78
N THR A 202 -39.47 34.65 -28.78
CA THR A 202 -40.55 35.49 -29.27
C THR A 202 -40.66 35.32 -30.76
N ALA A 203 -41.89 34.98 -31.19
CA ALA A 203 -42.31 34.88 -32.60
C ALA A 203 -42.33 36.24 -33.29
#